data_e770f50061d0e58142b7c71aee72f498
#
_entry.id   e770f50061d0e58142b7c71aee72f498
#
_cell.length_a   1.000
_cell.length_b   1.000
_cell.length_c   1.000
_cell.angle_alpha   90.00
_cell.angle_beta   90.00
_cell.angle_gamma   90.00
#
_symmetry.space_group_name_H-M   'P 1'
#
loop_
_entity.id
_entity.type
_entity.pdbx_description
1 polymer ?
#
loop_
_entity_poly.entity_id
_entity_poly.type
_entity_poly.pdbx_seq_one_letter_code
_entity_poly.pdbx_strand_id
1 'polypeptide(L)'
;MTQFTPKSAALFALSSLTMALLMQACGGSDDARAQTVPPADPIEGFWQSTVALQDCSSGAPLGGFRGLTIFAAGGAATADNNQPPMSKGIAIGTWKKNATGTYVAELRFWRYQPDGAPAGQQRLTRTLTLAADGKTLTGTISSVSLDTGDNAVRTVCGTENGARVGS
;
A
#
# COMPACT_ATOMS: atom_id res chain seq x y z
N MET A 1 -0.32 -67.37 -32.27
CA MET A 1 -0.79 -67.02 -33.63
C MET A 1 -2.23 -66.56 -33.52
N THR A 2 -2.45 -65.30 -33.51
CA THR A 2 -3.80 -64.69 -33.48
C THR A 2 -3.80 -63.48 -34.41
N GLN A 3 -4.57 -63.60 -35.46
CA GLN A 3 -4.71 -62.65 -36.56
C GLN A 3 -5.53 -61.49 -36.14
N PHE A 4 -5.04 -60.25 -36.36
CA PHE A 4 -5.80 -59.04 -36.29
C PHE A 4 -6.29 -58.65 -37.69
N THR A 5 -7.59 -58.61 -37.87
CA THR A 5 -8.27 -58.08 -39.04
C THR A 5 -8.43 -56.56 -38.94
N PRO A 6 -8.16 -55.79 -40.00
CA PRO A 6 -8.47 -54.36 -40.02
C PRO A 6 -9.87 -54.14 -40.60
N LYS A 7 -10.74 -53.47 -39.86
CA LYS A 7 -12.00 -52.88 -40.40
C LYS A 7 -12.25 -51.56 -39.75
N SER A 8 -12.41 -50.56 -40.61
CA SER A 8 -13.15 -49.29 -40.46
C SER A 8 -12.29 -48.05 -40.65
N ALA A 9 -11.96 -47.83 -41.94
CA ALA A 9 -11.72 -46.49 -42.46
C ALA A 9 -13.05 -45.99 -43.05
N ALA A 10 -13.65 -44.99 -42.53
CA ALA A 10 -14.55 -44.00 -43.16
C ALA A 10 -15.38 -43.29 -42.06
N LEU A 11 -15.18 -42.01 -41.92
CA LEU A 11 -16.09 -40.97 -41.37
C LEU A 11 -15.33 -39.85 -40.62
N PHE A 12 -14.42 -39.17 -41.34
CA PHE A 12 -13.92 -37.85 -40.90
C PHE A 12 -13.77 -36.93 -42.11
N ALA A 13 -14.89 -36.54 -42.66
CA ALA A 13 -14.92 -35.46 -43.66
C ALA A 13 -16.30 -34.81 -43.64
N LEU A 14 -16.60 -34.01 -42.60
CA LEU A 14 -17.67 -32.99 -42.59
C LEU A 14 -17.71 -32.26 -41.24
N SER A 15 -16.65 -31.59 -40.82
CA SER A 15 -16.67 -30.74 -39.64
C SER A 15 -15.76 -29.51 -39.71
N SER A 16 -15.28 -29.15 -40.87
CA SER A 16 -14.32 -27.99 -40.99
C SER A 16 -14.91 -26.73 -41.59
N LEU A 17 -16.24 -26.59 -41.69
CA LEU A 17 -16.85 -25.40 -42.34
C LEU A 17 -17.74 -24.53 -41.43
N THR A 18 -17.82 -24.80 -40.14
CA THR A 18 -18.64 -24.02 -39.23
C THR A 18 -17.86 -23.22 -38.15
N MET A 19 -16.54 -23.23 -38.17
CA MET A 19 -15.71 -22.52 -37.16
C MET A 19 -15.15 -21.18 -37.63
N ALA A 20 -15.47 -20.75 -38.87
CA ALA A 20 -14.96 -19.50 -39.44
C ALA A 20 -15.89 -18.29 -39.28
N LEU A 21 -17.09 -18.45 -38.68
CA LEU A 21 -18.07 -17.33 -38.54
C LEU A 21 -18.23 -16.79 -37.12
N LEU A 22 -17.47 -17.29 -36.13
CA LEU A 22 -17.59 -16.80 -34.74
C LEU A 22 -16.47 -15.86 -34.30
N MET A 23 -15.51 -15.52 -35.17
CA MET A 23 -14.42 -14.59 -34.82
C MET A 23 -14.61 -13.12 -35.28
N GLN A 24 -15.79 -12.75 -35.76
CA GLN A 24 -16.06 -11.36 -36.18
C GLN A 24 -16.94 -10.56 -35.21
N ALA A 25 -17.23 -11.08 -34.00
CA ALA A 25 -18.03 -10.35 -33.00
C ALA A 25 -17.22 -9.64 -31.92
N CYS A 26 -15.87 -9.56 -32.04
CA CYS A 26 -15.02 -8.70 -31.20
C CYS A 26 -14.47 -7.49 -31.95
N GLY A 27 -15.21 -6.98 -32.92
CA GLY A 27 -15.06 -5.63 -33.45
C GLY A 27 -15.77 -4.65 -32.52
N GLY A 28 -15.30 -4.58 -31.26
CA GLY A 28 -15.69 -3.52 -30.36
C GLY A 28 -15.17 -2.20 -30.94
N SER A 29 -16.06 -1.28 -31.23
CA SER A 29 -15.78 0.11 -31.55
C SER A 29 -14.74 0.60 -30.54
N ASP A 30 -13.54 0.92 -31.01
CA ASP A 30 -12.52 1.63 -30.27
C ASP A 30 -12.98 3.09 -30.01
N ASP A 31 -14.10 3.26 -29.32
CA ASP A 31 -14.33 4.40 -28.47
C ASP A 31 -13.44 4.22 -27.22
N ALA A 32 -12.14 4.13 -27.43
CA ALA A 32 -11.16 4.40 -26.40
C ALA A 32 -11.39 5.86 -25.98
N ARG A 33 -12.42 6.10 -25.16
CA ARG A 33 -12.50 7.32 -24.37
C ARG A 33 -11.17 7.39 -23.65
N ALA A 34 -10.32 8.30 -24.10
CA ALA A 34 -9.10 8.64 -23.38
C ALA A 34 -9.54 8.92 -21.95
N GLN A 35 -9.32 7.95 -21.07
CA GLN A 35 -9.52 8.14 -19.63
C GLN A 35 -8.53 9.23 -19.26
N THR A 36 -9.04 10.44 -19.05
CA THR A 36 -8.24 11.52 -18.47
C THR A 36 -7.81 11.05 -17.10
N VAL A 37 -6.55 10.61 -16.99
CA VAL A 37 -5.94 10.29 -15.69
C VAL A 37 -6.00 11.59 -14.88
N PRO A 38 -6.66 11.58 -13.71
CA PRO A 38 -6.67 12.75 -12.86
C PRO A 38 -5.24 13.22 -12.59
N PRO A 39 -4.98 14.53 -12.49
CA PRO A 39 -3.66 15.00 -12.09
C PRO A 39 -3.28 14.39 -10.75
N ALA A 40 -2.01 13.99 -10.63
CA ALA A 40 -1.47 13.39 -9.41
C ALA A 40 -1.65 14.35 -8.23
N ASP A 41 -2.08 13.82 -7.08
CA ASP A 41 -2.15 14.63 -5.86
C ASP A 41 -0.72 15.02 -5.42
N PRO A 42 -0.49 16.28 -5.02
CA PRO A 42 0.84 16.76 -4.66
C PRO A 42 1.56 15.93 -3.58
N ILE A 43 0.87 15.16 -2.73
CA ILE A 43 1.55 14.29 -1.74
C ILE A 43 2.06 12.99 -2.36
N GLU A 44 1.51 12.55 -3.50
CA GLU A 44 1.92 11.30 -4.14
C GLU A 44 3.42 11.29 -4.43
N GLY A 45 4.06 10.13 -4.18
CA GLY A 45 5.47 9.93 -4.41
C GLY A 45 6.22 9.38 -3.20
N PHE A 46 7.55 9.50 -3.23
CA PHE A 46 8.45 8.93 -2.24
C PHE A 46 8.99 10.01 -1.30
N TRP A 47 8.92 9.73 0.00
CA TRP A 47 9.25 10.65 1.07
C TRP A 47 10.21 10.03 2.08
N GLN A 48 11.18 10.82 2.53
CA GLN A 48 12.01 10.49 3.67
C GLN A 48 11.70 11.46 4.80
N SER A 49 11.48 10.95 6.01
CA SER A 49 11.13 11.76 7.16
C SER A 49 12.00 11.46 8.38
N THR A 50 12.05 12.46 9.27
CA THR A 50 12.54 12.33 10.64
C THR A 50 11.35 12.47 11.58
N VAL A 51 11.22 11.50 12.48
CA VAL A 51 10.15 11.44 13.48
C VAL A 51 10.75 11.60 14.86
N ALA A 52 10.21 12.51 15.65
CA ALA A 52 10.48 12.64 17.08
C ALA A 52 9.27 12.14 17.86
N LEU A 53 9.49 11.15 18.75
CA LEU A 53 8.45 10.54 19.56
C LEU A 53 8.44 11.15 20.97
N GLN A 54 7.26 11.26 21.54
CA GLN A 54 7.03 11.77 22.87
C GLN A 54 5.87 11.04 23.58
N ASP A 55 5.87 11.07 24.88
CA ASP A 55 4.71 10.68 25.68
C ASP A 55 3.56 11.65 25.42
N CYS A 56 2.35 11.12 25.15
CA CYS A 56 1.22 11.96 24.75
C CYS A 56 0.71 12.90 25.86
N SER A 57 0.91 12.53 27.13
CA SER A 57 0.39 13.29 28.28
C SER A 57 1.39 14.29 28.81
N SER A 58 2.65 13.89 28.94
CA SER A 58 3.70 14.73 29.54
C SER A 58 4.53 15.50 28.50
N GLY A 59 4.51 15.08 27.24
CA GLY A 59 5.41 15.61 26.22
C GLY A 59 6.87 15.15 26.36
N ALA A 60 7.17 14.28 27.33
CA ALA A 60 8.53 13.80 27.55
C ALA A 60 9.06 13.06 26.30
N PRO A 61 10.30 13.35 25.85
CA PRO A 61 10.86 12.71 24.66
C PRO A 61 11.08 11.22 24.88
N LEU A 62 10.72 10.41 23.87
CA LEU A 62 10.86 8.94 23.83
C LEU A 62 11.86 8.49 22.77
N GLY A 63 12.59 9.44 22.14
CA GLY A 63 13.48 9.13 21.03
C GLY A 63 12.87 9.44 19.67
N GLY A 64 13.35 8.77 18.62
CA GLY A 64 12.88 9.00 17.26
C GLY A 64 13.48 8.02 16.27
N PHE A 65 13.12 8.20 14.99
CA PHE A 65 13.61 7.37 13.89
C PHE A 65 13.55 8.12 12.55
N ARG A 66 14.19 7.56 11.55
CA ARG A 66 14.05 8.00 10.16
C ARG A 66 13.12 7.03 9.44
N GLY A 67 12.16 7.57 8.70
CA GLY A 67 11.18 6.81 7.95
C GLY A 67 11.28 7.05 6.46
N LEU A 68 10.81 6.07 5.70
CA LEU A 68 10.58 6.11 4.27
C LEU A 68 9.10 5.84 4.03
N THR A 69 8.45 6.64 3.18
CA THR A 69 7.02 6.48 2.89
C THR A 69 6.76 6.65 1.41
N ILE A 70 5.91 5.80 0.85
CA ILE A 70 5.34 5.96 -0.47
C ILE A 70 3.85 6.27 -0.30
N PHE A 71 3.41 7.40 -0.86
CA PHE A 71 2.00 7.70 -1.06
C PHE A 71 1.68 7.41 -2.53
N ALA A 72 0.90 6.36 -2.77
CA ALA A 72 0.53 5.95 -4.12
C ALA A 72 -0.79 6.59 -4.55
N ALA A 73 -0.97 6.75 -5.87
CA ALA A 73 -2.24 7.14 -6.45
C ALA A 73 -3.38 6.22 -5.97
N GLY A 74 -4.56 6.79 -5.80
CA GLY A 74 -5.72 6.03 -5.30
C GLY A 74 -5.73 5.82 -3.79
N GLY A 75 -4.83 6.46 -3.03
CA GLY A 75 -4.92 6.53 -1.57
C GLY A 75 -4.23 5.39 -0.80
N ALA A 76 -3.44 4.53 -1.45
CA ALA A 76 -2.63 3.56 -0.74
C ALA A 76 -1.34 4.19 -0.19
N ALA A 77 -0.90 3.73 0.99
CA ALA A 77 0.36 4.15 1.58
C ALA A 77 1.15 2.96 2.12
N THR A 78 2.47 3.04 1.96
CA THR A 78 3.42 2.07 2.53
C THR A 78 4.55 2.84 3.20
N ALA A 79 4.95 2.40 4.40
CA ALA A 79 6.05 3.03 5.12
C ALA A 79 6.94 2.00 5.80
N ASP A 80 8.22 2.35 5.90
CA ASP A 80 9.21 1.63 6.67
C ASP A 80 10.10 2.62 7.43
N ASN A 81 10.93 2.14 8.35
CA ASN A 81 11.84 2.98 9.12
C ASN A 81 13.10 2.22 9.54
N ASN A 82 14.09 2.96 10.05
CA ASN A 82 15.39 2.43 10.43
C ASN A 82 15.44 1.73 11.81
N GLN A 83 14.30 1.39 12.41
CA GLN A 83 14.26 0.52 13.59
C GLN A 83 14.61 -0.93 13.22
N PRO A 84 15.03 -1.77 14.17
CA PRO A 84 15.43 -3.14 13.89
C PRO A 84 14.35 -3.92 13.12
N PRO A 85 14.66 -4.51 11.96
CA PRO A 85 13.67 -5.19 11.12
C PRO A 85 13.06 -6.42 11.79
N MET A 86 13.76 -7.03 12.74
CA MET A 86 13.28 -8.17 13.54
C MET A 86 12.12 -7.80 14.47
N SER A 87 11.91 -6.53 14.78
CA SER A 87 10.89 -6.08 15.73
C SER A 87 9.55 -5.69 15.11
N LYS A 88 9.51 -5.54 13.79
CA LYS A 88 8.34 -5.02 13.07
C LYS A 88 8.27 -5.46 11.62
N GLY A 89 7.06 -5.49 11.05
CA GLY A 89 6.82 -5.55 9.61
C GLY A 89 6.79 -4.19 8.93
N ILE A 90 6.65 -4.20 7.62
CA ILE A 90 6.36 -3.00 6.81
C ILE A 90 4.98 -2.47 7.20
N ALA A 91 4.85 -1.16 7.34
CA ALA A 91 3.57 -0.50 7.57
C ALA A 91 2.83 -0.33 6.24
N ILE A 92 1.58 -0.77 6.21
CA ILE A 92 0.68 -0.64 5.06
C ILE A 92 -0.63 0.02 5.49
N GLY A 93 -1.25 0.75 4.60
CA GLY A 93 -2.51 1.42 4.89
C GLY A 93 -2.97 2.35 3.78
N THR A 94 -3.70 3.37 4.19
CA THR A 94 -4.31 4.32 3.26
C THR A 94 -4.00 5.76 3.65
N TRP A 95 -4.14 6.65 2.70
CA TRP A 95 -4.10 8.10 2.92
C TRP A 95 -5.26 8.79 2.21
N LYS A 96 -5.64 9.94 2.72
CA LYS A 96 -6.64 10.82 2.11
C LYS A 96 -6.34 12.28 2.44
N LYS A 97 -6.73 13.17 1.55
CA LYS A 97 -6.77 14.61 1.81
C LYS A 97 -8.11 14.97 2.42
N ASN A 98 -8.12 15.72 3.51
CA ASN A 98 -9.34 16.21 4.12
C ASN A 98 -9.78 17.57 3.54
N ALA A 99 -10.95 18.05 3.95
CA ALA A 99 -11.52 19.31 3.47
C ALA A 99 -10.68 20.55 3.81
N THR A 100 -9.81 20.48 4.82
CA THR A 100 -8.91 21.56 5.23
C THR A 100 -7.60 21.57 4.46
N GLY A 101 -7.39 20.61 3.53
CA GLY A 101 -6.18 20.50 2.72
C GLY A 101 -5.03 19.74 3.40
N THR A 102 -5.20 19.27 4.63
CA THR A 102 -4.25 18.36 5.29
C THR A 102 -4.47 16.93 4.86
N TYR A 103 -3.44 16.09 4.97
CA TYR A 103 -3.48 14.68 4.64
C TYR A 103 -3.53 13.84 5.91
N VAL A 104 -4.36 12.81 5.92
CA VAL A 104 -4.41 11.83 6.99
C VAL A 104 -4.01 10.49 6.42
N ALA A 105 -2.96 9.88 6.99
CA ALA A 105 -2.53 8.53 6.66
C ALA A 105 -2.73 7.60 7.85
N GLU A 106 -3.42 6.50 7.62
CA GLU A 106 -3.68 5.44 8.59
C GLU A 106 -2.95 4.18 8.16
N LEU A 107 -1.95 3.76 8.94
CA LEU A 107 -1.07 2.65 8.63
C LEU A 107 -1.09 1.62 9.75
N ARG A 108 -0.80 0.37 9.42
CA ARG A 108 -0.67 -0.73 10.38
C ARG A 108 0.51 -1.59 10.03
N PHE A 109 1.18 -2.15 11.08
CA PHE A 109 2.22 -3.15 10.92
C PHE A 109 2.21 -4.15 12.07
N TRP A 110 2.72 -5.34 11.81
CA TRP A 110 2.93 -6.36 12.82
C TRP A 110 4.15 -6.04 13.67
N ARG A 111 4.05 -6.33 14.96
CA ARG A 111 5.14 -6.23 15.92
C ARG A 111 5.57 -7.61 16.35
N TYR A 112 6.85 -7.76 16.62
CA TYR A 112 7.46 -9.03 17.02
C TYR A 112 8.31 -8.86 18.27
N GLN A 113 8.39 -9.92 19.06
CA GLN A 113 9.31 -10.05 20.17
C GLN A 113 10.74 -10.30 19.63
N PRO A 114 11.79 -10.16 20.45
CA PRO A 114 13.16 -10.46 20.03
C PRO A 114 13.40 -11.90 19.55
N ASP A 115 12.58 -12.85 19.99
CA ASP A 115 12.59 -14.25 19.58
C ASP A 115 11.76 -14.52 18.30
N GLY A 116 11.16 -13.48 17.71
CA GLY A 116 10.32 -13.56 16.51
C GLY A 116 8.86 -13.91 16.79
N ALA A 117 8.46 -14.15 18.03
CA ALA A 117 7.06 -14.39 18.37
C ALA A 117 6.20 -13.13 18.10
N PRO A 118 4.93 -13.29 17.68
CA PRO A 118 4.02 -12.15 17.51
C PRO A 118 3.86 -11.35 18.81
N ALA A 119 3.96 -10.01 18.71
CA ALA A 119 3.74 -9.08 19.81
C ALA A 119 2.49 -8.18 19.60
N GLY A 120 1.66 -8.52 18.60
CA GLY A 120 0.47 -7.77 18.24
C GLY A 120 0.70 -6.81 17.08
N GLN A 121 -0.08 -5.74 17.03
CA GLN A 121 -0.06 -4.75 15.96
C GLN A 121 0.34 -3.36 16.47
N GLN A 122 0.79 -2.51 15.54
CA GLN A 122 0.87 -1.08 15.71
C GLN A 122 -0.11 -0.41 14.76
N ARG A 123 -0.95 0.49 15.29
CA ARG A 123 -1.77 1.42 14.49
C ARG A 123 -1.11 2.78 14.52
N LEU A 124 -0.97 3.39 13.35
CA LEU A 124 -0.29 4.66 13.18
C LEU A 124 -1.23 5.61 12.43
N THR A 125 -1.57 6.75 13.02
CA THR A 125 -2.27 7.84 12.36
C THR A 125 -1.31 9.01 12.21
N ARG A 126 -1.15 9.49 10.98
CA ARG A 126 -0.31 10.65 10.65
C ARG A 126 -1.21 11.74 10.09
N THR A 127 -1.11 12.97 10.63
CA THR A 127 -1.75 14.15 10.07
C THR A 127 -0.68 15.04 9.50
N LEU A 128 -0.67 15.24 8.19
CA LEU A 128 0.43 15.84 7.45
C LEU A 128 -0.02 17.12 6.75
N THR A 129 0.84 18.12 6.75
CA THR A 129 0.70 19.35 5.98
C THR A 129 1.83 19.42 4.97
N LEU A 130 1.48 19.53 3.70
CA LEU A 130 2.44 19.70 2.61
C LEU A 130 2.77 21.19 2.46
N ALA A 131 4.04 21.52 2.34
CA ALA A 131 4.47 22.88 2.03
C ALA A 131 4.04 23.28 0.62
N ALA A 132 3.92 24.58 0.37
CA ALA A 132 3.45 25.12 -0.91
C ALA A 132 4.34 24.72 -2.12
N ASP A 133 5.63 24.47 -1.85
CA ASP A 133 6.58 24.03 -2.88
C ASP A 133 6.43 22.55 -3.27
N GLY A 134 5.61 21.78 -2.54
CA GLY A 134 5.41 20.35 -2.74
C GLY A 134 6.63 19.48 -2.39
N LYS A 135 7.68 20.03 -1.77
CA LYS A 135 8.96 19.34 -1.52
C LYS A 135 9.17 18.93 -0.08
N THR A 136 8.49 19.59 0.85
CA THR A 136 8.60 19.29 2.28
C THR A 136 7.21 19.07 2.90
N LEU A 137 7.15 18.29 3.95
CA LEU A 137 5.96 18.11 4.77
C LEU A 137 6.30 18.16 6.24
N THR A 138 5.31 18.56 7.03
CA THR A 138 5.35 18.50 8.49
C THR A 138 4.11 17.78 8.97
N GLY A 139 4.16 17.22 10.18
CA GLY A 139 2.97 16.57 10.71
C GLY A 139 3.08 16.11 12.14
N THR A 140 1.97 15.54 12.60
CA THR A 140 1.85 14.87 13.89
C THR A 140 1.58 13.40 13.70
N ILE A 141 2.00 12.62 14.69
CA ILE A 141 1.84 11.17 14.73
C ILE A 141 1.13 10.80 16.02
N SER A 142 0.15 9.89 15.91
CA SER A 142 -0.42 9.14 17.02
C SER A 142 -0.23 7.65 16.70
N SER A 143 0.38 6.93 17.62
CA SER A 143 0.76 5.54 17.43
C SER A 143 0.28 4.69 18.61
N VAL A 144 -0.63 3.74 18.35
CA VAL A 144 -1.22 2.85 19.34
C VAL A 144 -0.67 1.44 19.18
N SER A 145 0.01 0.93 20.19
CA SER A 145 0.42 -0.47 20.27
C SER A 145 -0.74 -1.32 20.77
N LEU A 146 -1.03 -2.40 20.05
CA LEU A 146 -2.01 -3.41 20.46
C LEU A 146 -1.28 -4.71 20.83
N ASP A 147 -1.81 -5.44 21.79
CA ASP A 147 -1.38 -6.81 22.09
C ASP A 147 -1.92 -7.82 21.04
N THR A 148 -1.66 -9.11 21.25
CA THR A 148 -2.14 -10.19 20.39
C THR A 148 -3.65 -10.44 20.49
N GLY A 149 -4.33 -9.84 21.45
CA GLY A 149 -5.79 -9.83 21.61
C GLY A 149 -6.45 -8.54 21.12
N ASP A 150 -5.70 -7.69 20.37
CA ASP A 150 -6.13 -6.37 19.84
C ASP A 150 -6.48 -5.34 20.93
N ASN A 151 -6.04 -5.54 22.19
CA ASN A 151 -6.20 -4.54 23.25
C ASN A 151 -5.11 -3.48 23.14
N ALA A 152 -5.48 -2.19 23.34
CA ALA A 152 -4.53 -1.10 23.37
C ALA A 152 -3.68 -1.16 24.65
N VAL A 153 -2.36 -1.27 24.48
CA VAL A 153 -1.40 -1.38 25.59
C VAL A 153 -0.53 -0.14 25.76
N ARG A 154 -0.38 0.66 24.71
CA ARG A 154 0.42 1.91 24.76
C ARG A 154 0.02 2.85 23.64
N THR A 155 -0.02 4.15 23.97
CA THR A 155 -0.14 5.23 22.96
C THR A 155 1.10 6.12 23.06
N VAL A 156 1.63 6.49 21.89
CA VAL A 156 2.78 7.38 21.74
C VAL A 156 2.42 8.45 20.74
N CYS A 157 2.78 9.71 21.03
CA CYS A 157 2.63 10.85 20.14
C CYS A 157 3.97 11.22 19.51
N GLY A 158 3.94 12.06 18.48
CA GLY A 158 5.17 12.55 17.88
C GLY A 158 4.93 13.63 16.84
N THR A 159 6.04 14.18 16.37
CA THR A 159 6.09 15.11 15.24
C THR A 159 6.93 14.52 14.12
N GLU A 160 6.65 14.98 12.92
CA GLU A 160 7.31 14.52 11.72
C GLU A 160 7.70 15.70 10.82
N ASN A 161 8.91 15.61 10.25
CA ASN A 161 9.38 16.48 9.19
C ASN A 161 9.88 15.59 8.05
N GLY A 162 9.36 15.81 6.85
CA GLY A 162 9.70 15.00 5.68
C GLY A 162 10.15 15.85 4.50
N ALA A 163 10.94 15.22 3.64
CA ALA A 163 11.36 15.76 2.36
C ALA A 163 11.08 14.75 1.26
N ARG A 164 10.67 15.24 0.10
CA ARG A 164 10.46 14.42 -1.09
C ARG A 164 11.79 13.87 -1.60
N VAL A 165 11.82 12.62 -1.99
CA VAL A 165 13.01 11.97 -2.56
C VAL A 165 12.92 12.01 -4.09
N GLY A 166 13.99 12.46 -4.75
CA GLY A 166 14.10 12.44 -6.22
C GLY A 166 13.41 13.60 -6.94
N SER A 167 13.20 14.74 -6.27
CA SER A 167 12.64 15.97 -6.86
C SER A 167 13.71 17.04 -7.07
#